data_0fad1f5b46da1d2d34765774397565ee
#
_entry.id   0fad1f5b46da1d2d34765774397565ee
#
_cell.length_a   1.000
_cell.length_b   1.000
_cell.length_c   1.000
_cell.angle_alpha   90.00
_cell.angle_beta   90.00
_cell.angle_gamma   90.00
#
_symmetry.space_group_name_H-M   'P 1'
#
loop_
_entity.id
_entity.type
_entity.pdbx_description
1 polymer ?
#
loop_
_entity_poly.entity_id
_entity_poly.type
_entity_poly.pdbx_seq_one_letter_code
_entity_poly.pdbx_strand_id
1 'polypeptide(L)'
;MRSMREERPAVGLTVEELGLQWEHDQAFTVERPHGMAAYLFVRFHSPMTVRTVAGVVSAGPGDCLLYDPTFSQWYRGAEGGFSDDWLHVRGPRMPELIRLYQIPVNEILRPRETEFVTPMFEAVNRELRRREPLWRESVSLLVESLFVELARQLARQGPNALTPAEAARLDGFRSVRMRVHDQMQKAWRVADMARLANLSPSRFAVLYLKLLGTSPMEDLIRARLQRARALLTDERLSVREVADRTGFGSVCHFARLFRKHVGCAPRDYRRRPLAGGADMSDVQDEGSDTGVPLQHSGGTAEQIPS
;
A
#
# COMPACT_ATOMS: atom_id res chain seq x y z
N MET A 1 15.58 32.20 33.96
CA MET A 1 15.65 31.33 32.77
C MET A 1 14.41 30.45 32.72
N ARG A 2 13.39 30.86 31.98
CA ARG A 2 12.21 30.04 31.71
C ARG A 2 12.60 29.08 30.59
N SER A 3 12.62 27.78 30.90
CA SER A 3 12.78 26.71 29.92
C SER A 3 11.61 26.78 28.94
N MET A 4 11.88 27.16 27.70
CA MET A 4 10.97 26.93 26.57
C MET A 4 10.91 25.41 26.38
N ARG A 5 9.88 24.76 26.92
CA ARG A 5 9.48 23.45 26.43
C ARG A 5 8.92 23.70 25.02
N GLU A 6 9.75 23.47 24.02
CA GLU A 6 9.27 23.29 22.66
C GLU A 6 8.20 22.19 22.72
N GLU A 7 6.96 22.54 22.43
CA GLU A 7 5.90 21.58 22.14
C GLU A 7 6.35 20.81 20.88
N ARG A 8 6.88 19.60 21.10
CA ARG A 8 7.13 18.67 20.00
C ARG A 8 5.82 18.46 19.27
N PRO A 9 5.82 18.45 17.91
CA PRO A 9 4.61 18.17 17.15
C PRO A 9 3.96 16.87 17.64
N ALA A 10 2.63 16.86 17.67
CA ALA A 10 1.85 15.72 18.15
C ALA A 10 2.36 14.44 17.49
N VAL A 11 2.73 13.45 18.30
CA VAL A 11 3.13 12.12 17.82
C VAL A 11 2.02 11.58 16.91
N GLY A 12 2.38 11.06 15.74
CA GLY A 12 1.42 10.68 14.71
C GLY A 12 0.36 9.66 15.15
N LEU A 13 0.72 8.78 16.14
CA LEU A 13 -0.17 7.79 16.75
C LEU A 13 0.04 7.74 18.26
N THR A 14 -1.05 7.50 18.99
CA THR A 14 -1.05 7.30 20.44
C THR A 14 -1.88 6.08 20.77
N VAL A 15 -1.31 5.16 21.53
CA VAL A 15 -2.02 4.01 22.12
C VAL A 15 -2.55 4.44 23.47
N GLU A 16 -3.86 4.26 23.68
CA GLU A 16 -4.52 4.54 24.97
C GLU A 16 -4.44 3.34 25.89
N GLU A 17 -4.86 2.20 25.37
CA GLU A 17 -4.92 0.94 26.08
C GLU A 17 -4.70 -0.23 25.14
N LEU A 18 -4.26 -1.35 25.65
CA LEU A 18 -4.17 -2.63 24.96
C LEU A 18 -4.38 -3.80 25.91
N GLY A 19 -4.91 -4.89 25.40
CA GLY A 19 -5.00 -6.18 26.06
C GLY A 19 -4.39 -7.27 25.19
N LEU A 20 -3.74 -8.22 25.84
CA LEU A 20 -3.15 -9.40 25.21
C LEU A 20 -3.75 -10.64 25.79
N GLN A 21 -4.28 -11.53 24.93
CA GLN A 21 -4.94 -12.76 25.35
C GLN A 21 -5.91 -12.52 26.50
N TRP A 22 -6.67 -11.41 26.38
CA TRP A 22 -7.58 -11.00 27.45
C TRP A 22 -8.80 -11.91 27.48
N GLU A 23 -9.02 -12.55 28.61
CA GLU A 23 -10.14 -13.46 28.80
C GLU A 23 -11.37 -12.71 29.31
N HIS A 24 -12.51 -13.02 28.72
CA HIS A 24 -13.82 -12.46 29.06
C HIS A 24 -14.79 -13.56 29.53
N ASP A 25 -15.56 -13.26 30.53
CA ASP A 25 -16.58 -14.17 31.08
C ASP A 25 -17.70 -14.49 30.08
N GLN A 26 -18.44 -15.56 30.34
CA GLN A 26 -19.50 -16.05 29.44
C GLN A 26 -20.62 -15.04 29.12
N ALA A 27 -20.90 -14.13 30.05
CA ALA A 27 -21.94 -13.10 29.89
C ALA A 27 -21.40 -11.79 29.28
N PHE A 28 -20.08 -11.69 29.08
CA PHE A 28 -19.47 -10.44 28.61
C PHE A 28 -19.80 -10.15 27.15
N THR A 29 -20.18 -8.91 26.90
CA THR A 29 -20.45 -8.38 25.58
C THR A 29 -19.83 -7.00 25.47
N VAL A 30 -19.05 -6.76 24.44
CA VAL A 30 -18.64 -5.39 24.12
C VAL A 30 -19.79 -4.72 23.39
N GLU A 31 -20.30 -3.63 23.97
CA GLU A 31 -21.37 -2.85 23.37
C GLU A 31 -21.08 -1.36 23.53
N ARG A 32 -20.82 -0.70 22.39
CA ARG A 32 -20.58 0.75 22.31
C ARG A 32 -21.40 1.31 21.15
N PRO A 33 -22.68 1.66 21.39
CA PRO A 33 -23.62 2.05 20.33
C PRO A 33 -23.18 3.25 19.50
N HIS A 34 -22.41 4.15 20.09
CA HIS A 34 -21.90 5.37 19.47
C HIS A 34 -20.41 5.30 19.10
N GLY A 35 -19.84 4.10 19.09
CA GLY A 35 -18.41 3.92 18.93
C GLY A 35 -17.62 4.35 20.15
N MET A 36 -16.36 4.72 19.91
CA MET A 36 -15.48 5.32 20.93
C MET A 36 -14.53 6.30 20.23
N ALA A 37 -13.96 7.24 21.00
CA ALA A 37 -13.09 8.27 20.40
C ALA A 37 -11.73 7.75 19.92
N ALA A 38 -11.58 6.44 19.68
CA ALA A 38 -10.37 5.78 19.20
C ALA A 38 -10.72 4.70 18.18
N TYR A 39 -9.78 4.38 17.29
CA TYR A 39 -9.84 3.14 16.52
C TYR A 39 -9.61 1.97 17.46
N LEU A 40 -10.36 0.88 17.26
CA LEU A 40 -10.17 -0.37 17.98
C LEU A 40 -9.73 -1.45 16.98
N PHE A 41 -8.49 -1.89 17.11
CA PHE A 41 -8.03 -3.11 16.46
C PHE A 41 -8.23 -4.29 17.40
N VAL A 42 -8.83 -5.37 16.89
CA VAL A 42 -9.05 -6.63 17.64
C VAL A 42 -8.57 -7.80 16.81
N ARG A 43 -7.91 -8.76 17.46
CA ARG A 43 -7.65 -10.11 16.94
C ARG A 43 -8.36 -11.12 17.83
N PHE A 44 -9.18 -11.98 17.28
CA PHE A 44 -9.94 -12.98 18.00
C PHE A 44 -9.17 -14.29 18.18
N HIS A 45 -9.23 -14.85 19.38
CA HIS A 45 -8.70 -16.18 19.70
C HIS A 45 -9.80 -17.24 19.81
N SER A 46 -11.06 -16.81 19.85
CA SER A 46 -12.26 -17.64 20.02
C SER A 46 -13.25 -17.40 18.88
N PRO A 47 -14.21 -18.32 18.65
CA PRO A 47 -15.34 -18.05 17.77
C PRO A 47 -16.19 -16.88 18.30
N MET A 48 -16.48 -15.92 17.44
CA MET A 48 -17.13 -14.65 17.78
C MET A 48 -18.36 -14.39 16.94
N THR A 49 -19.27 -13.59 17.49
CA THR A 49 -20.31 -12.90 16.75
C THR A 49 -20.06 -11.42 16.84
N VAL A 50 -19.94 -10.73 15.70
CA VAL A 50 -19.48 -9.34 15.65
C VAL A 50 -20.35 -8.49 14.71
N ARG A 51 -20.49 -7.20 14.99
CA ARG A 51 -21.18 -6.23 14.13
C ARG A 51 -20.20 -5.65 13.14
N THR A 52 -20.60 -5.64 11.87
CA THR A 52 -19.84 -5.06 10.74
C THR A 52 -20.76 -4.18 9.89
N VAL A 53 -20.21 -3.54 8.85
CA VAL A 53 -21.01 -2.83 7.84
C VAL A 53 -21.98 -3.75 7.10
N ALA A 54 -21.68 -5.04 6.98
CA ALA A 54 -22.56 -6.06 6.38
C ALA A 54 -23.63 -6.60 7.36
N GLY A 55 -23.69 -6.09 8.58
CA GLY A 55 -24.55 -6.59 9.66
C GLY A 55 -23.80 -7.40 10.69
N VAL A 56 -24.50 -8.29 11.39
CA VAL A 56 -23.94 -9.18 12.41
C VAL A 56 -23.46 -10.47 11.72
N VAL A 57 -22.17 -10.76 11.86
CA VAL A 57 -21.52 -11.89 11.20
C VAL A 57 -20.68 -12.70 12.20
N SER A 58 -20.32 -13.93 11.80
CA SER A 58 -19.39 -14.77 12.57
C SER A 58 -17.94 -14.48 12.21
N ALA A 59 -17.07 -14.50 13.21
CA ALA A 59 -15.62 -14.47 13.06
C ALA A 59 -15.00 -15.64 13.81
N GLY A 60 -13.86 -16.12 13.34
CA GLY A 60 -13.12 -17.24 13.94
C GLY A 60 -11.80 -16.85 14.55
N PRO A 61 -11.09 -17.79 15.20
CA PRO A 61 -9.74 -17.57 15.68
C PRO A 61 -8.81 -17.13 14.54
N GLY A 62 -8.02 -16.07 14.80
CA GLY A 62 -7.13 -15.44 13.83
C GLY A 62 -7.79 -14.36 12.97
N ASP A 63 -9.12 -14.31 12.90
CA ASP A 63 -9.79 -13.15 12.27
C ASP A 63 -9.50 -11.88 13.07
N CYS A 64 -9.36 -10.77 12.34
CA CYS A 64 -9.15 -9.45 12.93
C CYS A 64 -10.29 -8.50 12.53
N LEU A 65 -10.38 -7.37 13.23
CA LEU A 65 -11.33 -6.32 12.94
C LEU A 65 -10.72 -4.96 13.33
N LEU A 66 -10.89 -3.96 12.48
CA LEU A 66 -10.54 -2.58 12.78
C LEU A 66 -11.82 -1.74 12.80
N TYR A 67 -12.26 -1.37 13.98
CA TYR A 67 -13.39 -0.47 14.14
C TYR A 67 -12.98 1.00 13.98
N ASP A 68 -13.76 1.73 13.18
CA ASP A 68 -13.71 3.17 13.10
C ASP A 68 -14.24 3.82 14.39
N PRO A 69 -13.74 5.00 14.82
CA PRO A 69 -14.17 5.68 16.04
C PRO A 69 -15.66 5.95 16.14
N THR A 70 -16.35 6.14 15.02
CA THR A 70 -17.78 6.52 14.98
C THR A 70 -18.72 5.32 14.79
N PHE A 71 -18.17 4.16 14.44
CA PHE A 71 -18.98 2.97 14.18
C PHE A 71 -19.49 2.33 15.47
N SER A 72 -20.76 1.87 15.44
CA SER A 72 -21.36 1.13 16.57
C SER A 72 -20.66 -0.22 16.76
N GLN A 73 -19.89 -0.33 17.83
CA GLN A 73 -19.09 -1.52 18.14
C GLN A 73 -19.94 -2.50 18.97
N TRP A 74 -20.03 -3.73 18.49
CA TRP A 74 -20.68 -4.79 19.23
C TRP A 74 -20.06 -6.14 18.85
N TYR A 75 -19.64 -6.89 19.86
CA TYR A 75 -19.18 -8.27 19.69
C TYR A 75 -19.25 -9.07 20.98
N ARG A 76 -19.42 -10.38 20.87
CA ARG A 76 -19.44 -11.35 21.96
C ARG A 76 -18.89 -12.71 21.49
N GLY A 77 -18.54 -13.57 22.44
CA GLY A 77 -18.26 -14.98 22.17
C GLY A 77 -19.48 -15.68 21.58
N ALA A 78 -19.26 -16.57 20.60
CA ALA A 78 -20.35 -17.31 19.96
C ALA A 78 -20.93 -18.39 20.89
N GLU A 79 -20.10 -18.99 21.75
CA GLU A 79 -20.44 -20.13 22.61
C GLU A 79 -20.26 -19.79 24.12
N GLY A 80 -20.17 -18.51 24.46
CA GLY A 80 -19.94 -18.08 25.85
C GLY A 80 -18.73 -17.18 25.97
N GLY A 81 -17.85 -17.38 26.97
CA GLY A 81 -16.63 -16.59 27.16
C GLY A 81 -15.71 -16.62 25.94
N PHE A 82 -14.87 -15.60 25.80
CA PHE A 82 -13.95 -15.48 24.69
C PHE A 82 -12.62 -14.85 25.10
N SER A 83 -11.63 -14.98 24.23
CA SER A 83 -10.32 -14.34 24.38
C SER A 83 -9.98 -13.56 23.13
N ASP A 84 -9.40 -12.39 23.32
CA ASP A 84 -8.95 -11.50 22.25
C ASP A 84 -7.68 -10.74 22.60
N ASP A 85 -7.02 -10.21 21.56
CA ASP A 85 -6.06 -9.13 21.69
C ASP A 85 -6.71 -7.87 21.15
N TRP A 86 -6.58 -6.77 21.87
CA TRP A 86 -7.17 -5.51 21.46
C TRP A 86 -6.24 -4.32 21.69
N LEU A 87 -6.38 -3.31 20.85
CA LEU A 87 -5.57 -2.09 20.86
C LEU A 87 -6.45 -0.87 20.54
N HIS A 88 -6.52 0.06 21.48
CA HIS A 88 -7.12 1.37 21.26
C HIS A 88 -6.07 2.36 20.78
N VAL A 89 -6.23 2.90 19.57
CA VAL A 89 -5.26 3.80 18.97
C VAL A 89 -5.92 5.06 18.42
N ARG A 90 -5.28 6.21 18.66
CA ARG A 90 -5.67 7.52 18.15
C ARG A 90 -4.54 8.18 17.40
N GLY A 91 -4.88 9.19 16.63
CA GLY A 91 -3.94 10.13 16.04
C GLY A 91 -4.30 10.49 14.61
N PRO A 92 -3.82 11.64 14.14
CA PRO A 92 -4.10 12.13 12.79
C PRO A 92 -3.53 11.22 11.70
N ARG A 93 -2.55 10.39 12.03
CA ARG A 93 -1.92 9.43 11.12
C ARG A 93 -2.82 8.22 10.80
N MET A 94 -3.78 7.83 11.66
CA MET A 94 -4.62 6.64 11.44
C MET A 94 -5.40 6.67 10.13
N PRO A 95 -6.16 7.74 9.79
CA PRO A 95 -6.88 7.79 8.51
C PRO A 95 -5.95 7.69 7.30
N GLU A 96 -4.75 8.23 7.40
CA GLU A 96 -3.74 8.17 6.34
C GLU A 96 -3.21 6.74 6.15
N LEU A 97 -2.87 6.04 7.23
CA LEU A 97 -2.41 4.64 7.18
C LEU A 97 -3.49 3.70 6.61
N ILE A 98 -4.73 3.86 7.06
CA ILE A 98 -5.87 3.10 6.57
C ILE A 98 -6.01 3.25 5.06
N ARG A 99 -5.94 4.49 4.55
CA ARG A 99 -6.02 4.77 3.12
C ARG A 99 -4.79 4.28 2.36
N LEU A 100 -3.57 4.55 2.87
CA LEU A 100 -2.31 4.18 2.22
C LEU A 100 -2.18 2.67 2.06
N TYR A 101 -2.54 1.92 3.09
CA TYR A 101 -2.42 0.47 3.12
C TYR A 101 -3.72 -0.24 2.73
N GLN A 102 -4.77 0.51 2.37
CA GLN A 102 -6.07 -0.01 1.94
C GLN A 102 -6.66 -1.02 2.95
N ILE A 103 -6.56 -0.71 4.25
CA ILE A 103 -7.08 -1.58 5.31
C ILE A 103 -8.58 -1.38 5.42
N PRO A 104 -9.42 -2.42 5.22
CA PRO A 104 -10.84 -2.32 5.44
C PRO A 104 -11.16 -1.99 6.91
N VAL A 105 -12.13 -1.09 7.13
CA VAL A 105 -12.64 -0.77 8.46
C VAL A 105 -14.07 -1.28 8.62
N ASN A 106 -14.43 -1.67 9.84
CA ASN A 106 -15.75 -2.20 10.18
C ASN A 106 -16.14 -3.47 9.41
N GLU A 107 -15.13 -4.20 8.95
CA GLU A 107 -15.26 -5.47 8.23
C GLU A 107 -14.33 -6.51 8.85
N ILE A 108 -14.67 -7.80 8.67
CA ILE A 108 -13.77 -8.89 9.10
C ILE A 108 -12.55 -8.94 8.20
N LEU A 109 -11.40 -8.78 8.82
CA LEU A 109 -10.09 -8.95 8.21
C LEU A 109 -9.62 -10.38 8.43
N ARG A 110 -9.24 -11.08 7.36
CA ARG A 110 -8.72 -12.45 7.42
C ARG A 110 -7.27 -12.49 6.97
N PRO A 111 -6.32 -12.03 7.79
CA PRO A 111 -4.90 -12.15 7.47
C PRO A 111 -4.52 -13.63 7.35
N ARG A 112 -3.55 -13.94 6.52
CA ARG A 112 -3.09 -15.34 6.33
C ARG A 112 -2.41 -15.88 7.59
N GLU A 113 -1.66 -15.03 8.24
CA GLU A 113 -0.91 -15.31 9.47
C GLU A 113 -1.15 -14.15 10.43
N THR A 114 -1.24 -14.41 11.73
CA THR A 114 -1.48 -13.40 12.78
C THR A 114 -0.48 -13.46 13.93
N GLU A 115 0.50 -14.35 13.84
CA GLU A 115 1.53 -14.54 14.87
C GLU A 115 2.36 -13.28 15.10
N PHE A 116 2.44 -12.37 14.13
CA PHE A 116 3.13 -11.09 14.24
C PHE A 116 2.46 -10.14 15.24
N VAL A 117 1.17 -10.29 15.55
CA VAL A 117 0.41 -9.37 16.41
C VAL A 117 0.93 -9.41 17.84
N THR A 118 1.10 -10.60 18.40
CA THR A 118 1.55 -10.76 19.80
C THR A 118 2.88 -10.07 20.09
N PRO A 119 3.98 -10.34 19.36
CA PRO A 119 5.25 -9.69 19.67
C PRO A 119 5.22 -8.16 19.44
N MET A 120 4.40 -7.67 18.53
CA MET A 120 4.22 -6.23 18.33
C MET A 120 3.48 -5.59 19.49
N PHE A 121 2.41 -6.22 19.99
CA PHE A 121 1.69 -5.76 21.18
C PHE A 121 2.55 -5.80 22.44
N GLU A 122 3.36 -6.85 22.61
CA GLU A 122 4.32 -6.92 23.70
C GLU A 122 5.35 -5.79 23.64
N ALA A 123 5.83 -5.46 22.44
CA ALA A 123 6.75 -4.35 22.24
C ALA A 123 6.08 -3.00 22.61
N VAL A 124 4.86 -2.75 22.13
CA VAL A 124 4.08 -1.56 22.48
C VAL A 124 3.85 -1.49 24.00
N ASN A 125 3.43 -2.60 24.63
CA ASN A 125 3.19 -2.65 26.07
C ASN A 125 4.46 -2.35 26.87
N ARG A 126 5.61 -2.84 26.43
CA ARG A 126 6.91 -2.56 27.04
C ARG A 126 7.25 -1.08 27.01
N GLU A 127 7.06 -0.41 25.87
CA GLU A 127 7.28 1.03 25.73
C GLU A 127 6.34 1.84 26.62
N LEU A 128 5.04 1.48 26.65
CA LEU A 128 4.05 2.14 27.49
C LEU A 128 4.37 2.03 29.00
N ARG A 129 4.97 0.92 29.42
CA ARG A 129 5.37 0.70 30.81
C ARG A 129 6.66 1.39 31.19
N ARG A 130 7.68 1.31 30.33
CA ARG A 130 9.03 1.84 30.63
C ARG A 130 9.11 3.35 30.47
N ARG A 131 8.44 3.89 29.47
CA ARG A 131 8.40 5.33 29.12
C ARG A 131 9.80 5.95 29.03
N GLU A 132 10.74 5.23 28.44
CA GLU A 132 12.09 5.73 28.18
C GLU A 132 12.04 6.92 27.20
N PRO A 133 13.12 7.70 27.05
CA PRO A 133 13.15 8.78 26.08
C PRO A 133 12.70 8.33 24.69
N LEU A 134 11.83 9.11 24.03
CA LEU A 134 11.25 8.81 22.70
C LEU A 134 10.26 7.62 22.67
N TRP A 135 9.73 7.18 23.82
CA TRP A 135 8.80 6.06 23.86
C TRP A 135 7.52 6.30 23.04
N ARG A 136 7.05 7.56 22.91
CA ARG A 136 5.87 7.87 22.11
C ARG A 136 6.14 7.67 20.62
N GLU A 137 7.29 8.09 20.17
CA GLU A 137 7.77 7.90 18.81
C GLU A 137 7.95 6.40 18.51
N SER A 138 8.54 5.66 19.44
CA SER A 138 8.69 4.20 19.36
C SER A 138 7.33 3.50 19.24
N VAL A 139 6.37 3.84 20.10
CA VAL A 139 4.98 3.31 20.03
C VAL A 139 4.33 3.62 18.68
N SER A 140 4.46 4.86 18.19
CA SER A 140 3.90 5.25 16.88
C SER A 140 4.46 4.38 15.75
N LEU A 141 5.77 4.15 15.71
CA LEU A 141 6.44 3.32 14.70
C LEU A 141 6.05 1.84 14.82
N LEU A 142 5.91 1.32 16.03
CA LEU A 142 5.47 -0.07 16.27
C LEU A 142 4.04 -0.30 15.77
N VAL A 143 3.12 0.65 16.04
CA VAL A 143 1.75 0.58 15.54
C VAL A 143 1.71 0.71 14.01
N GLU A 144 2.50 1.61 13.42
CA GLU A 144 2.60 1.70 11.95
C GLU A 144 3.12 0.39 11.36
N SER A 145 4.13 -0.23 11.98
CA SER A 145 4.65 -1.53 11.57
C SER A 145 3.61 -2.66 11.66
N LEU A 146 2.76 -2.65 12.69
CA LEU A 146 1.61 -3.56 12.80
C LEU A 146 0.67 -3.46 11.59
N PHE A 147 0.30 -2.24 11.20
CA PHE A 147 -0.59 -2.02 10.06
C PHE A 147 0.07 -2.34 8.71
N VAL A 148 1.37 -2.11 8.57
CA VAL A 148 2.13 -2.56 7.39
C VAL A 148 2.08 -4.07 7.24
N GLU A 149 2.33 -4.81 8.34
CA GLU A 149 2.31 -6.27 8.27
C GLU A 149 0.89 -6.81 8.08
N LEU A 150 -0.11 -6.22 8.74
CA LEU A 150 -1.52 -6.56 8.52
C LEU A 150 -1.90 -6.40 7.03
N ALA A 151 -1.54 -5.27 6.41
CA ALA A 151 -1.79 -5.03 4.99
C ALA A 151 -1.10 -6.06 4.09
N ARG A 152 0.15 -6.46 4.41
CA ARG A 152 0.85 -7.52 3.69
C ARG A 152 0.12 -8.86 3.77
N GLN A 153 -0.38 -9.22 4.95
CA GLN A 153 -1.11 -10.47 5.15
C GLN A 153 -2.46 -10.46 4.44
N LEU A 154 -3.15 -9.33 4.40
CA LEU A 154 -4.41 -9.15 3.66
C LEU A 154 -4.19 -9.17 2.15
N ALA A 155 -3.17 -8.49 1.65
CA ALA A 155 -2.83 -8.45 0.22
C ALA A 155 -2.50 -9.85 -0.35
N ARG A 156 -1.99 -10.75 0.47
CA ARG A 156 -1.73 -12.15 0.10
C ARG A 156 -2.99 -12.99 -0.15
N GLN A 157 -4.17 -12.47 0.20
CA GLN A 157 -5.46 -13.15 0.04
C GLN A 157 -6.34 -12.58 -1.09
N GLY A 158 -5.99 -11.43 -1.65
CA GLY A 158 -6.75 -10.80 -2.74
C GLY A 158 -6.74 -11.63 -4.03
N PRO A 159 -7.57 -11.29 -5.01
CA PRO A 159 -7.59 -11.96 -6.32
C PRO A 159 -6.23 -11.92 -7.03
N ASN A 160 -5.35 -11.01 -6.60
CA ASN A 160 -3.96 -10.91 -7.03
C ASN A 160 -2.97 -11.62 -6.08
N ALA A 161 -3.43 -12.32 -5.03
CA ALA A 161 -2.56 -13.04 -4.12
C ALA A 161 -1.77 -14.12 -4.84
N LEU A 162 -0.47 -14.17 -4.55
CA LEU A 162 0.39 -15.21 -5.12
C LEU A 162 0.10 -16.55 -4.47
N THR A 163 -0.13 -17.59 -5.27
CA THR A 163 -0.13 -18.96 -4.76
C THR A 163 1.26 -19.32 -4.21
N PRO A 164 1.38 -20.31 -3.30
CA PRO A 164 2.68 -20.77 -2.81
C PRO A 164 3.68 -21.11 -3.93
N ALA A 165 3.18 -21.71 -5.03
CA ALA A 165 3.99 -22.01 -6.20
C ALA A 165 4.44 -20.76 -6.97
N GLU A 166 3.63 -19.70 -6.98
CA GLU A 166 3.98 -18.41 -7.57
C GLU A 166 4.94 -17.62 -6.69
N ALA A 167 4.75 -17.66 -5.36
CA ALA A 167 5.69 -17.06 -4.41
C ALA A 167 7.09 -17.71 -4.52
N ALA A 168 7.17 -19.03 -4.61
CA ALA A 168 8.42 -19.76 -4.83
C ALA A 168 9.10 -19.41 -6.18
N ARG A 169 8.33 -18.95 -7.16
CA ARG A 169 8.86 -18.50 -8.46
C ARG A 169 9.31 -17.04 -8.47
N LEU A 170 8.88 -16.24 -7.51
CA LEU A 170 9.16 -14.79 -7.49
C LEU A 170 10.66 -14.49 -7.56
N ASP A 171 11.49 -15.26 -6.86
CA ASP A 171 12.94 -15.08 -6.89
C ASP A 171 13.55 -15.41 -8.25
N GLY A 172 13.00 -16.41 -8.95
CA GLY A 172 13.37 -16.69 -10.34
C GLY A 172 13.04 -15.53 -11.27
N PHE A 173 11.86 -14.92 -11.11
CA PHE A 173 11.46 -13.74 -11.90
C PHE A 173 12.29 -12.49 -11.55
N ARG A 174 12.64 -12.29 -10.28
CA ARG A 174 13.58 -11.24 -9.85
C ARG A 174 14.95 -11.42 -10.48
N SER A 175 15.45 -12.66 -10.53
CA SER A 175 16.74 -12.99 -11.17
C SER A 175 16.71 -12.72 -12.69
N VAL A 176 15.61 -13.08 -13.37
CA VAL A 176 15.41 -12.74 -14.79
C VAL A 176 15.39 -11.23 -14.97
N ARG A 177 14.63 -10.49 -14.16
CA ARG A 177 14.56 -9.02 -14.18
C ARG A 177 15.94 -8.39 -14.04
N MET A 178 16.69 -8.80 -13.02
CA MET A 178 18.05 -8.30 -12.77
C MET A 178 18.95 -8.53 -13.98
N ARG A 179 18.97 -9.76 -14.54
CA ARG A 179 19.75 -10.08 -15.73
C ARG A 179 19.36 -9.26 -16.96
N VAL A 180 18.07 -8.98 -17.14
CA VAL A 180 17.56 -8.15 -18.24
C VAL A 180 17.99 -6.70 -18.05
N HIS A 181 17.93 -6.18 -16.82
CA HIS A 181 18.37 -4.83 -16.49
C HIS A 181 19.90 -4.65 -16.62
N ASP A 182 20.70 -5.63 -16.19
CA ASP A 182 22.17 -5.61 -16.35
C ASP A 182 22.57 -5.60 -17.83
N GLN A 183 21.78 -6.21 -18.69
CA GLN A 183 22.02 -6.34 -20.13
C GLN A 183 20.99 -5.54 -20.94
N MET A 184 20.55 -4.38 -20.44
CA MET A 184 19.46 -3.61 -21.04
C MET A 184 19.76 -3.13 -22.47
N GLN A 185 21.03 -3.07 -22.87
CA GLN A 185 21.43 -2.67 -24.23
C GLN A 185 21.02 -3.69 -25.29
N LYS A 186 20.83 -4.97 -24.90
CA LYS A 186 20.40 -6.01 -25.83
C LYS A 186 18.99 -5.76 -26.36
N ALA A 187 18.74 -6.20 -27.59
CA ALA A 187 17.40 -6.18 -28.18
C ALA A 187 16.53 -7.31 -27.59
N TRP A 188 16.15 -7.17 -26.31
CA TRP A 188 15.32 -8.14 -25.62
C TRP A 188 13.92 -8.24 -26.23
N ARG A 189 13.46 -9.47 -26.43
CA ARG A 189 12.06 -9.80 -26.71
C ARG A 189 11.46 -10.57 -25.53
N VAL A 190 10.16 -10.51 -25.36
CA VAL A 190 9.48 -11.28 -24.29
C VAL A 190 9.81 -12.77 -24.37
N ALA A 191 9.96 -13.32 -25.59
CA ALA A 191 10.36 -14.70 -25.79
C ALA A 191 11.76 -15.03 -25.24
N ASP A 192 12.69 -14.09 -25.29
CA ASP A 192 14.05 -14.27 -24.75
C ASP A 192 14.06 -14.28 -23.22
N MET A 193 13.27 -13.39 -22.62
CA MET A 193 13.07 -13.32 -21.18
C MET A 193 12.35 -14.58 -20.65
N ALA A 194 11.33 -15.04 -21.38
CA ALA A 194 10.55 -16.23 -21.05
C ALA A 194 11.41 -17.51 -21.06
N ARG A 195 12.35 -17.62 -22.00
CA ARG A 195 13.32 -18.74 -22.02
C ARG A 195 14.20 -18.79 -20.77
N LEU A 196 14.59 -17.65 -20.20
CA LEU A 196 15.35 -17.61 -18.96
C LEU A 196 14.55 -18.16 -17.75
N ALA A 197 13.23 -18.06 -17.81
CA ALA A 197 12.33 -18.58 -16.78
C ALA A 197 11.78 -20.00 -17.10
N ASN A 198 12.20 -20.62 -18.21
CA ASN A 198 11.68 -21.89 -18.73
C ASN A 198 10.15 -21.87 -18.94
N LEU A 199 9.62 -20.77 -19.49
CA LEU A 199 8.19 -20.55 -19.71
C LEU A 199 7.89 -20.18 -21.17
N SER A 200 6.65 -20.40 -21.58
CA SER A 200 6.15 -19.81 -22.84
C SER A 200 6.04 -18.29 -22.71
N PRO A 201 6.16 -17.51 -23.80
CA PRO A 201 6.08 -16.05 -23.78
C PRO A 201 4.79 -15.52 -23.13
N SER A 202 3.65 -16.11 -23.47
CA SER A 202 2.34 -15.71 -22.92
C SER A 202 2.26 -15.98 -21.41
N ARG A 203 2.68 -17.17 -20.96
CA ARG A 203 2.69 -17.52 -19.52
C ARG A 203 3.64 -16.64 -18.73
N PHE A 204 4.83 -16.36 -19.30
CA PHE A 204 5.80 -15.47 -18.70
C PHE A 204 5.25 -14.05 -18.53
N ALA A 205 4.65 -13.47 -19.57
CA ALA A 205 4.10 -12.10 -19.51
C ALA A 205 3.01 -11.96 -18.45
N VAL A 206 2.08 -12.93 -18.35
CA VAL A 206 1.01 -12.94 -17.33
C VAL A 206 1.59 -13.04 -15.93
N LEU A 207 2.51 -13.98 -15.69
CA LEU A 207 3.13 -14.14 -14.38
C LEU A 207 4.03 -12.95 -14.01
N TYR A 208 4.76 -12.39 -14.98
CA TYR A 208 5.61 -11.22 -14.76
C TYR A 208 4.77 -10.02 -14.27
N LEU A 209 3.65 -9.75 -14.94
CA LEU A 209 2.71 -8.71 -14.53
C LEU A 209 2.14 -8.99 -13.13
N LYS A 210 1.72 -10.23 -12.86
CA LYS A 210 1.19 -10.63 -11.56
C LYS A 210 2.22 -10.53 -10.43
N LEU A 211 3.47 -10.96 -10.68
CA LEU A 211 4.53 -11.04 -9.67
C LEU A 211 5.26 -9.71 -9.44
N LEU A 212 5.41 -8.88 -10.47
CA LEU A 212 6.23 -7.68 -10.45
C LEU A 212 5.44 -6.38 -10.73
N GLY A 213 4.12 -6.48 -10.93
CA GLY A 213 3.22 -5.32 -11.07
C GLY A 213 3.34 -4.54 -12.38
N THR A 214 4.14 -5.02 -13.33
CA THR A 214 4.37 -4.36 -14.63
C THR A 214 4.61 -5.37 -15.73
N SER A 215 4.41 -4.99 -17.00
CA SER A 215 4.76 -5.89 -18.10
C SER A 215 6.28 -5.96 -18.31
N PRO A 216 6.83 -7.10 -18.85
CA PRO A 216 8.28 -7.26 -19.04
C PRO A 216 8.92 -6.15 -19.89
N MET A 217 8.23 -5.73 -20.95
CA MET A 217 8.76 -4.70 -21.84
C MET A 217 8.65 -3.29 -21.26
N GLU A 218 7.58 -3.01 -20.52
CA GLU A 218 7.42 -1.74 -19.81
C GLU A 218 8.48 -1.57 -18.72
N ASP A 219 8.75 -2.63 -17.95
CA ASP A 219 9.80 -2.64 -16.94
C ASP A 219 11.19 -2.37 -17.55
N LEU A 220 11.51 -3.01 -18.68
CA LEU A 220 12.75 -2.75 -19.42
C LEU A 220 12.83 -1.31 -19.94
N ILE A 221 11.73 -0.76 -20.48
CA ILE A 221 11.68 0.62 -20.95
C ILE A 221 11.95 1.58 -19.80
N ARG A 222 11.32 1.38 -18.64
CA ARG A 222 11.55 2.21 -17.44
C ARG A 222 13.01 2.16 -16.98
N ALA A 223 13.60 0.98 -16.91
CA ALA A 223 15.00 0.81 -16.55
C ALA A 223 15.96 1.53 -17.52
N ARG A 224 15.71 1.42 -18.83
CA ARG A 224 16.46 2.14 -19.87
C ARG A 224 16.34 3.66 -19.72
N LEU A 225 15.13 4.16 -19.49
CA LEU A 225 14.88 5.59 -19.30
C LEU A 225 15.52 6.12 -18.03
N GLN A 226 15.50 5.36 -16.94
CA GLN A 226 16.19 5.71 -15.71
C GLN A 226 17.70 5.83 -15.94
N ARG A 227 18.30 4.86 -16.63
CA ARG A 227 19.72 4.90 -17.00
C ARG A 227 20.02 6.07 -17.95
N ALA A 228 19.13 6.34 -18.91
CA ALA A 228 19.28 7.47 -19.82
C ALA A 228 19.28 8.82 -19.08
N ARG A 229 18.43 9.00 -18.06
CA ARG A 229 18.43 10.21 -17.22
C ARG A 229 19.79 10.43 -16.58
N ALA A 230 20.39 9.38 -16.02
CA ALA A 230 21.73 9.46 -15.44
C ALA A 230 22.82 9.78 -16.48
N LEU A 231 22.73 9.21 -17.70
CA LEU A 231 23.72 9.48 -18.76
C LEU A 231 23.55 10.87 -19.40
N LEU A 232 22.34 11.42 -19.40
CA LEU A 232 22.08 12.76 -19.94
C LEU A 232 22.70 13.89 -19.10
N THR A 233 23.09 13.63 -17.86
CA THR A 233 23.83 14.61 -17.03
C THR A 233 25.29 14.78 -17.48
N ASP A 234 25.83 13.81 -18.22
CA ASP A 234 27.16 13.93 -18.82
C ASP A 234 27.05 14.67 -20.18
N GLU A 235 27.50 15.92 -20.21
CA GLU A 235 27.43 16.76 -21.41
C GLU A 235 28.28 16.25 -22.57
N ARG A 236 29.28 15.41 -22.31
CA ARG A 236 30.15 14.82 -23.31
C ARG A 236 29.44 13.80 -24.19
N LEU A 237 28.32 13.25 -23.73
CA LEU A 237 27.54 12.25 -24.46
C LEU A 237 26.47 12.94 -25.31
N SER A 238 26.42 12.64 -26.61
CA SER A 238 25.29 13.05 -27.44
C SER A 238 24.02 12.31 -27.08
N VAL A 239 22.84 12.87 -27.37
CA VAL A 239 21.54 12.19 -27.21
C VAL A 239 21.49 10.85 -27.95
N ARG A 240 22.18 10.76 -29.08
CA ARG A 240 22.31 9.53 -29.85
C ARG A 240 23.11 8.47 -29.08
N GLU A 241 24.27 8.83 -28.55
CA GLU A 241 25.08 7.90 -27.74
C GLU A 241 24.34 7.43 -26.47
N VAL A 242 23.57 8.31 -25.85
CA VAL A 242 22.73 7.92 -24.72
C VAL A 242 21.66 6.90 -25.16
N ALA A 243 20.97 7.12 -26.27
CA ALA A 243 20.01 6.17 -26.81
C ALA A 243 20.65 4.81 -27.11
N ASP A 244 21.81 4.80 -27.77
CA ASP A 244 22.55 3.58 -28.13
C ASP A 244 23.01 2.83 -26.83
N ARG A 245 23.60 3.53 -25.88
CA ARG A 245 24.09 2.95 -24.62
C ARG A 245 22.97 2.40 -23.70
N THR A 246 21.75 2.88 -23.90
CA THR A 246 20.57 2.41 -23.17
C THR A 246 19.73 1.41 -23.95
N GLY A 247 20.17 1.02 -25.15
CA GLY A 247 19.56 -0.05 -25.94
C GLY A 247 18.31 0.37 -26.71
N PHE A 248 18.13 1.67 -26.98
CA PHE A 248 17.13 2.14 -27.92
C PHE A 248 17.68 2.08 -29.36
N GLY A 249 17.08 1.23 -30.19
CA GLY A 249 17.51 1.07 -31.61
C GLY A 249 17.21 2.28 -32.48
N SER A 250 16.57 3.33 -31.98
CA SER A 250 16.24 4.56 -32.69
C SER A 250 16.18 5.76 -31.77
N VAL A 251 16.88 6.83 -32.12
CA VAL A 251 16.86 8.10 -31.37
C VAL A 251 15.46 8.71 -31.32
N CYS A 252 14.70 8.60 -32.41
CA CYS A 252 13.32 9.10 -32.46
C CYS A 252 12.41 8.33 -31.54
N HIS A 253 12.55 7.01 -31.49
CA HIS A 253 11.79 6.16 -30.52
C HIS A 253 12.18 6.48 -29.10
N PHE A 254 13.47 6.62 -28.81
CA PHE A 254 13.97 7.05 -27.51
C PHE A 254 13.37 8.40 -27.08
N ALA A 255 13.46 9.42 -27.92
CA ALA A 255 12.99 10.76 -27.59
C ALA A 255 11.47 10.80 -27.32
N ARG A 256 10.69 10.03 -28.09
CA ARG A 256 9.24 9.89 -27.89
C ARG A 256 8.92 9.24 -26.54
N LEU A 257 9.55 8.12 -26.21
CA LEU A 257 9.33 7.42 -24.95
C LEU A 257 9.85 8.25 -23.77
N PHE A 258 11.01 8.88 -23.90
CA PHE A 258 11.55 9.75 -22.86
C PHE A 258 10.59 10.90 -22.54
N ARG A 259 10.07 11.58 -23.58
CA ARG A 259 9.09 12.65 -23.39
C ARG A 259 7.80 12.14 -22.74
N LYS A 260 7.32 10.96 -23.14
CA LYS A 260 6.12 10.34 -22.58
C LYS A 260 6.28 10.06 -21.08
N HIS A 261 7.43 9.55 -20.63
CA HIS A 261 7.64 9.09 -19.26
C HIS A 261 8.31 10.13 -18.36
N VAL A 262 9.01 11.13 -18.91
CA VAL A 262 9.76 12.14 -18.16
C VAL A 262 9.13 13.54 -18.29
N GLY A 263 8.18 13.71 -19.21
CA GLY A 263 7.45 14.95 -19.42
C GLY A 263 8.17 15.98 -20.31
N CYS A 264 9.46 15.78 -20.66
CA CYS A 264 10.21 16.69 -21.52
C CYS A 264 11.12 15.94 -22.49
N ALA A 265 11.60 16.62 -23.55
CA ALA A 265 12.53 15.99 -24.50
C ALA A 265 13.92 15.77 -23.86
N PRO A 266 14.71 14.76 -24.31
CA PRO A 266 16.05 14.48 -23.77
C PRO A 266 17.00 15.69 -23.81
N ARG A 267 16.90 16.52 -24.85
CA ARG A 267 17.70 17.75 -24.98
C ARG A 267 17.33 18.80 -23.94
N ASP A 268 16.05 18.94 -23.64
CA ASP A 268 15.54 19.90 -22.65
C ASP A 268 15.85 19.43 -21.23
N TYR A 269 15.80 18.11 -20.99
CA TYR A 269 16.20 17.51 -19.72
C TYR A 269 17.66 17.81 -19.38
N ARG A 270 18.58 17.73 -20.35
CA ARG A 270 20.00 18.07 -20.19
C ARG A 270 20.24 19.53 -19.77
N ARG A 271 19.41 20.45 -20.28
CA ARG A 271 19.52 21.89 -20.01
C ARG A 271 18.93 22.33 -18.69
N ARG A 272 18.23 21.43 -17.96
CA ARG A 272 17.71 21.75 -16.63
C ARG A 272 18.86 21.74 -15.64
N PRO A 273 19.08 22.87 -14.89
CA PRO A 273 20.00 22.85 -13.75
C PRO A 273 19.56 21.72 -12.81
N LEU A 274 20.51 20.99 -12.23
CA LEU A 274 20.27 20.01 -11.17
C LEU A 274 19.72 20.74 -9.95
N ALA A 275 18.43 21.05 -9.95
CA ALA A 275 17.72 21.43 -8.76
C ALA A 275 17.59 20.16 -7.90
N GLY A 276 18.08 20.24 -6.67
CA GLY A 276 18.06 19.14 -5.71
C GLY A 276 16.70 18.48 -5.60
N GLY A 277 16.71 17.18 -5.48
CA GLY A 277 15.66 16.23 -5.23
C GLY A 277 14.23 16.78 -5.11
N ALA A 278 13.49 16.77 -6.20
CA ALA A 278 12.06 16.98 -6.19
C ALA A 278 11.37 15.64 -6.48
N ASP A 279 10.58 15.29 -5.54
CA ASP A 279 9.63 14.21 -5.39
C ASP A 279 8.90 13.80 -6.68
N MET A 280 8.86 12.50 -6.96
CA MET A 280 8.19 11.88 -8.11
C MET A 280 6.76 11.42 -7.77
N SER A 281 5.98 12.22 -7.03
CA SER A 281 4.62 11.84 -6.64
C SER A 281 3.48 12.43 -7.49
N ASP A 282 3.75 13.33 -8.45
CA ASP A 282 2.69 13.99 -9.24
C ASP A 282 2.78 13.69 -10.74
N VAL A 283 2.42 12.48 -11.16
CA VAL A 283 1.88 12.23 -12.50
C VAL A 283 0.44 11.79 -12.32
N GLN A 284 -0.47 12.77 -12.34
CA GLN A 284 -1.90 12.54 -12.44
C GLN A 284 -2.21 11.92 -13.81
N ASP A 285 -3.01 10.86 -13.75
CA ASP A 285 -3.64 10.19 -14.88
C ASP A 285 -4.74 11.11 -15.42
N GLU A 286 -4.43 11.96 -16.38
CA GLU A 286 -5.46 12.67 -17.15
C GLU A 286 -6.07 11.70 -18.17
N GLY A 287 -7.13 11.02 -17.73
CA GLY A 287 -8.04 10.26 -18.57
C GLY A 287 -8.71 11.17 -19.60
N SER A 288 -8.66 10.72 -20.82
CA SER A 288 -9.29 11.27 -22.03
C SER A 288 -10.75 11.68 -21.82
N ASP A 289 -11.02 12.99 -21.83
CA ASP A 289 -12.34 13.57 -22.02
C ASP A 289 -12.62 13.72 -23.51
N THR A 290 -13.46 12.85 -24.07
CA THR A 290 -14.10 13.05 -25.37
C THR A 290 -15.47 13.69 -25.13
N GLY A 291 -15.49 15.02 -25.13
CA GLY A 291 -16.69 15.81 -25.04
C GLY A 291 -17.60 15.64 -26.28
N VAL A 292 -18.84 15.24 -26.03
CA VAL A 292 -19.96 15.36 -26.97
C VAL A 292 -20.89 16.48 -26.44
N PRO A 293 -21.18 17.51 -27.21
CA PRO A 293 -22.05 18.61 -26.76
C PRO A 293 -23.54 18.19 -26.78
N LEU A 294 -24.20 18.23 -25.65
CA LEU A 294 -25.68 18.16 -25.59
C LEU A 294 -26.28 19.53 -25.75
N GLN A 295 -27.13 19.67 -26.79
CA GLN A 295 -27.94 20.82 -27.11
C GLN A 295 -29.03 21.07 -26.03
N HIS A 296 -29.17 22.34 -25.67
CA HIS A 296 -30.29 22.84 -24.90
C HIS A 296 -31.61 22.82 -25.74
N SER A 297 -32.67 22.28 -25.16
CA SER A 297 -34.03 22.66 -25.50
C SER A 297 -34.81 22.89 -24.21
N GLY A 298 -35.34 24.11 -24.09
CA GLY A 298 -36.11 24.59 -22.95
C GLY A 298 -37.52 24.00 -22.88
N GLY A 299 -38.11 24.08 -21.71
CA GLY A 299 -39.53 23.74 -21.45
C GLY A 299 -39.93 24.11 -20.03
N THR A 300 -40.44 25.31 -19.92
CA THR A 300 -41.44 25.92 -19.03
C THR A 300 -41.89 25.19 -17.75
N ALA A 301 -41.93 26.01 -16.72
CA ALA A 301 -42.52 25.80 -15.41
C ALA A 301 -44.06 25.61 -15.46
N GLU A 302 -44.60 24.80 -14.54
CA GLU A 302 -45.98 25.00 -14.05
C GLU A 302 -46.07 24.63 -12.56
N GLN A 303 -46.80 25.49 -11.84
CA GLN A 303 -47.01 25.52 -10.38
C GLN A 303 -48.20 24.63 -9.95
N ILE A 304 -48.06 23.96 -8.80
CA ILE A 304 -48.94 23.77 -7.60
C ILE A 304 -50.49 23.96 -7.80
N PRO A 305 -51.45 23.33 -7.05
CA PRO A 305 -51.45 23.08 -5.62
C PRO A 305 -52.25 21.82 -5.13
N SER A 306 -52.04 21.50 -3.95
CA SER A 306 -52.81 21.04 -2.78
C SER A 306 -52.25 19.79 -2.13
#